data_e365756fe20130d6669615a80ccc09eb
#
_entry.id   e365756fe20130d6669615a80ccc09eb
#
_cell.length_a   1.000
_cell.length_b   1.000
_cell.length_c   1.000
_cell.angle_alpha   90.00
_cell.angle_beta   90.00
_cell.angle_gamma   90.00
#
_symmetry.space_group_name_H-M   'P 1'
#
loop_
_entity.id
_entity.type
_entity.pdbx_description
1 polymer ?
#
loop_
_entity_poly.entity_id
_entity_poly.type
_entity_poly.pdbx_seq_one_letter_code
_entity_poly.pdbx_strand_id
1 'polypeptide(L)'
;MLKHKFYKNLFQTISYFSVIMIFVIFLLIGFFESLSYGPNFGWILLIISISLIVLFFLIGFYWIFQMVFIDESGIKILFKSRIVKQLKWEEIDTIEEANIMRNPALRIKAFDGNEIHLDKRKPIVKAIEIYSQKKIK
;
A
#
# COMPACT_ATOMS: atom_id res chain seq x y z
N MET A 1 3.50 -7.49 -27.01
CA MET A 1 3.53 -7.77 -25.56
C MET A 1 2.56 -6.84 -24.84
N LEU A 2 1.47 -7.40 -24.35
CA LEU A 2 0.51 -6.64 -23.55
C LEU A 2 1.00 -6.62 -22.09
N LYS A 3 1.49 -5.48 -21.63
CA LYS A 3 1.84 -5.25 -20.24
C LYS A 3 0.74 -4.47 -19.57
N HIS A 4 0.18 -5.00 -18.51
CA HIS A 4 -0.83 -4.30 -17.73
C HIS A 4 -0.19 -3.64 -16.51
N LYS A 5 -0.35 -2.30 -16.44
CA LYS A 5 0.06 -1.48 -15.30
C LYS A 5 -1.14 -1.14 -14.44
N PHE A 6 -1.01 -1.34 -13.15
CA PHE A 6 -2.05 -0.99 -12.20
C PHE A 6 -1.49 -0.10 -11.10
N TYR A 7 -2.19 1.00 -10.84
CA TYR A 7 -1.90 1.92 -9.73
C TYR A 7 -2.84 1.64 -8.56
N LYS A 8 -2.44 2.10 -7.38
CA LYS A 8 -3.33 2.07 -6.21
C LYS A 8 -4.62 2.86 -6.48
N ASN A 9 -5.70 2.45 -5.81
CA ASN A 9 -6.99 3.10 -5.96
C ASN A 9 -6.92 4.54 -5.42
N LEU A 10 -7.46 5.50 -6.19
CA LEU A 10 -7.52 6.91 -5.83
C LEU A 10 -8.25 7.13 -4.48
N PHE A 11 -9.31 6.37 -4.22
CA PHE A 11 -10.05 6.46 -2.96
C PHE A 11 -9.19 6.10 -1.75
N GLN A 12 -8.38 5.04 -1.83
CA GLN A 12 -7.44 4.67 -0.77
C GLN A 12 -6.38 5.74 -0.54
N THR A 13 -5.89 6.35 -1.61
CA THR A 13 -4.92 7.45 -1.55
C THR A 13 -5.52 8.68 -0.84
N ILE A 14 -6.72 9.10 -1.22
CA ILE A 14 -7.41 10.23 -0.60
C ILE A 14 -7.69 9.94 0.87
N SER A 15 -8.19 8.76 1.20
CA SER A 15 -8.47 8.36 2.58
C SER A 15 -7.21 8.41 3.45
N TYR A 16 -6.09 7.93 2.94
CA TYR A 16 -4.82 7.96 3.65
C TYR A 16 -4.36 9.39 3.97
N PHE A 17 -4.38 10.28 2.96
CA PHE A 17 -4.01 11.68 3.18
C PHE A 17 -4.98 12.42 4.10
N SER A 18 -6.28 12.09 4.04
CA SER A 18 -7.29 12.66 4.95
C SER A 18 -7.00 12.29 6.40
N VAL A 19 -6.63 11.05 6.67
CA VAL A 19 -6.24 10.61 8.03
C VAL A 19 -5.01 11.38 8.52
N ILE A 20 -4.00 11.54 7.69
CA ILE A 20 -2.81 12.33 8.05
C ILE A 20 -3.20 13.78 8.38
N MET A 21 -4.05 14.41 7.58
CA MET A 21 -4.50 15.78 7.82
C MET A 21 -5.24 15.92 9.15
N ILE A 22 -6.09 14.96 9.51
CA ILE A 22 -6.78 14.94 10.81
C ILE A 22 -5.75 14.88 11.95
N PHE A 23 -4.75 14.01 11.85
CA PHE A 23 -3.66 13.93 12.83
C PHE A 23 -2.91 15.25 12.98
N VAL A 24 -2.59 15.93 11.86
CA VAL A 24 -1.92 17.23 11.87
C VAL A 24 -2.73 18.26 12.64
N ILE A 25 -4.05 18.32 12.40
CA ILE A 25 -4.94 19.25 13.10
C ILE A 25 -4.95 18.96 14.59
N PHE A 26 -5.11 17.71 15.02
CA PHE A 26 -5.06 17.35 16.45
C PHE A 26 -3.72 17.69 17.10
N LEU A 27 -2.62 17.49 16.40
CA LEU A 27 -1.31 17.83 16.92
C LEU A 27 -1.10 19.34 17.09
N LEU A 28 -1.62 20.14 16.16
CA LEU A 28 -1.60 21.60 16.28
C LEU A 28 -2.40 22.07 17.50
N ILE A 29 -3.59 21.52 17.71
CA ILE A 29 -4.43 21.84 18.88
C ILE A 29 -3.68 21.46 20.17
N GLY A 30 -3.15 20.24 20.24
CA GLY A 30 -2.39 19.78 21.41
C GLY A 30 -1.14 20.61 21.67
N PHE A 31 -0.44 21.06 20.63
CA PHE A 31 0.70 21.96 20.76
C PHE A 31 0.29 23.31 21.40
N PHE A 32 -0.75 23.95 20.87
CA PHE A 32 -1.22 25.23 21.43
C PHE A 32 -1.69 25.09 22.89
N GLU A 33 -2.37 24.01 23.23
CA GLU A 33 -2.77 23.73 24.61
C GLU A 33 -1.53 23.48 25.50
N SER A 34 -0.53 22.78 25.01
CA SER A 34 0.67 22.45 25.80
C SER A 34 1.56 23.65 26.11
N LEU A 35 1.47 24.73 25.35
CA LEU A 35 2.18 25.98 25.64
C LEU A 35 1.80 26.58 27.01
N SER A 36 0.59 26.28 27.50
CA SER A 36 0.14 26.69 28.84
C SER A 36 0.90 26.00 29.98
N TYR A 37 1.50 24.81 29.72
CA TYR A 37 2.29 24.04 30.70
C TYR A 37 3.78 24.38 30.71
N GLY A 38 4.23 25.22 29.80
CA GLY A 38 5.59 25.66 29.66
C GLY A 38 6.14 25.49 28.23
N PRO A 39 6.98 26.43 27.76
CA PRO A 39 7.41 26.44 26.37
C PRO A 39 8.26 25.22 25.99
N ASN A 40 9.10 24.70 26.89
CA ASN A 40 9.96 23.56 26.60
C ASN A 40 9.16 22.27 26.34
N PHE A 41 8.10 22.04 27.12
CA PHE A 41 7.25 20.87 26.93
C PHE A 41 6.53 20.92 25.58
N GLY A 42 5.99 22.08 25.20
CA GLY A 42 5.34 22.27 23.90
C GLY A 42 6.27 21.99 22.72
N TRP A 43 7.50 22.47 22.78
CA TRP A 43 8.49 22.24 21.72
C TRP A 43 8.89 20.77 21.57
N ILE A 44 9.11 20.06 22.67
CA ILE A 44 9.44 18.62 22.66
C ILE A 44 8.29 17.85 22.01
N LEU A 45 7.08 18.12 22.40
CA LEU A 45 5.88 17.46 21.87
C LEU A 45 5.70 17.73 20.37
N LEU A 46 5.97 18.97 19.94
CA LEU A 46 5.94 19.35 18.52
C LEU A 46 6.95 18.58 17.69
N ILE A 47 8.21 18.50 18.17
CA ILE A 47 9.27 17.78 17.44
C ILE A 47 8.93 16.30 17.29
N ILE A 48 8.48 15.64 18.35
CA ILE A 48 8.07 14.23 18.31
C ILE A 48 6.93 14.03 17.32
N SER A 49 5.95 14.91 17.37
CA SER A 49 4.76 14.84 16.52
C SER A 49 5.08 15.02 15.04
N ILE A 50 5.93 16.00 14.70
CA ILE A 50 6.37 16.21 13.31
C ILE A 50 7.16 15.01 12.83
N SER A 51 8.04 14.45 13.66
CA SER A 51 8.83 13.26 13.31
C SER A 51 7.94 12.06 13.00
N LEU A 52 6.90 11.82 13.78
CA LEU A 52 5.92 10.76 13.52
C LEU A 52 5.13 10.99 12.23
N ILE A 53 4.69 12.22 11.98
CA ILE A 53 3.96 12.57 10.74
C ILE A 53 4.85 12.32 9.52
N VAL A 54 6.11 12.75 9.55
CA VAL A 54 7.06 12.53 8.46
C VAL A 54 7.28 11.04 8.23
N LEU A 55 7.44 10.25 9.29
CA LEU A 55 7.60 8.80 9.20
C LEU A 55 6.38 8.15 8.55
N PHE A 56 5.16 8.47 9.00
CA PHE A 56 3.92 7.95 8.42
C PHE A 56 3.75 8.38 6.96
N PHE A 57 4.11 9.63 6.64
CA PHE A 57 4.06 10.12 5.28
C PHE A 57 4.99 9.34 4.36
N LEU A 58 6.23 9.07 4.79
CA LEU A 58 7.21 8.31 3.99
C LEU A 58 6.76 6.87 3.77
N ILE A 59 6.25 6.21 4.81
CA ILE A 59 5.73 4.83 4.70
C ILE A 59 4.55 4.78 3.74
N GLY A 60 3.61 5.69 3.89
CA GLY A 60 2.43 5.74 3.02
C GLY A 60 2.77 6.13 1.59
N PHE A 61 3.72 7.05 1.39
CA PHE A 61 4.22 7.40 0.07
C PHE A 61 4.81 6.18 -0.63
N TYR A 62 5.68 5.43 0.06
CA TYR A 62 6.25 4.20 -0.47
C TYR A 62 5.16 3.19 -0.87
N TRP A 63 4.14 3.03 -0.03
CA TRP A 63 3.07 2.08 -0.27
C TRP A 63 2.12 2.50 -1.40
N ILE A 64 1.73 3.78 -1.47
CA ILE A 64 0.78 4.30 -2.45
C ILE A 64 1.36 4.35 -3.86
N PHE A 65 2.64 4.68 -3.99
CA PHE A 65 3.30 4.80 -5.29
C PHE A 65 3.87 3.48 -5.83
N GLN A 66 3.54 2.35 -5.21
CA GLN A 66 3.82 1.06 -5.78
C GLN A 66 2.94 0.80 -7.01
N MET A 67 3.54 0.28 -8.06
CA MET A 67 2.85 -0.16 -9.26
C MET A 67 2.87 -1.68 -9.37
N VAL A 68 1.79 -2.25 -9.86
CA VAL A 68 1.70 -3.67 -10.15
C VAL A 68 1.79 -3.86 -11.66
N PHE A 69 2.73 -4.69 -12.09
CA PHE A 69 2.85 -5.14 -13.47
C PHE A 69 2.44 -6.59 -13.59
N ILE A 70 1.59 -6.89 -14.52
CA ILE A 70 1.19 -8.25 -14.86
C ILE A 70 1.49 -8.47 -16.34
N ASP A 71 2.35 -9.42 -16.62
CA ASP A 71 2.75 -9.79 -17.97
C ASP A 71 2.89 -11.33 -18.12
N GLU A 72 3.37 -11.77 -19.25
CA GLU A 72 3.58 -13.20 -19.53
C GLU A 72 4.55 -13.87 -18.57
N SER A 73 5.48 -13.12 -17.97
CA SER A 73 6.48 -13.66 -17.04
C SER A 73 5.97 -13.83 -15.61
N GLY A 74 4.95 -13.08 -15.22
CA GLY A 74 4.41 -13.14 -13.86
C GLY A 74 3.91 -11.80 -13.34
N ILE A 75 3.93 -11.68 -12.03
CA ILE A 75 3.49 -10.48 -11.31
C ILE A 75 4.72 -9.79 -10.71
N LYS A 76 4.84 -8.49 -10.95
CA LYS A 76 5.91 -7.65 -10.42
C LYS A 76 5.31 -6.47 -9.68
N ILE A 77 5.83 -6.18 -8.50
CA ILE A 77 5.53 -4.95 -7.77
C ILE A 77 6.75 -4.05 -7.86
N LEU A 78 6.58 -2.84 -8.40
CA LEU A 78 7.63 -1.88 -8.60
C LEU A 78 7.39 -0.62 -7.78
N PHE A 79 8.49 -0.03 -7.31
CA PHE A 79 8.51 1.31 -6.75
C PHE A 79 9.61 2.12 -7.44
N LYS A 80 9.24 3.20 -8.12
CA LYS A 80 10.17 4.04 -8.91
C LYS A 80 11.09 3.21 -9.81
N SER A 81 10.54 2.34 -10.62
CA SER A 81 11.26 1.47 -11.54
C SER A 81 12.13 0.36 -10.90
N ARG A 82 12.15 0.25 -9.58
CA ARG A 82 12.80 -0.87 -8.88
C ARG A 82 11.79 -1.96 -8.58
N ILE A 83 12.17 -3.20 -8.87
CA ILE A 83 11.37 -4.38 -8.51
C ILE A 83 11.48 -4.61 -7.01
N VAL A 84 10.36 -4.49 -6.30
CA VAL A 84 10.26 -4.75 -4.86
C VAL A 84 9.94 -6.22 -4.59
N LYS A 85 8.97 -6.76 -5.34
CA LYS A 85 8.58 -8.18 -5.29
C LYS A 85 8.31 -8.67 -6.70
N GLN A 86 8.63 -9.91 -6.96
CA GLN A 86 8.35 -10.59 -8.22
C GLN A 86 7.97 -12.03 -7.96
N LEU A 87 6.92 -12.50 -8.62
CA LEU A 87 6.53 -13.90 -8.67
C LEU A 87 6.30 -14.30 -10.13
N LYS A 88 7.00 -15.33 -10.57
CA LYS A 88 6.76 -15.96 -11.87
C LYS A 88 5.51 -16.83 -11.79
N TRP A 89 4.79 -16.99 -12.90
CA TRP A 89 3.58 -17.84 -12.92
C TRP A 89 3.86 -19.28 -12.48
N GLU A 90 5.04 -19.79 -12.77
CA GLU A 90 5.48 -21.14 -12.38
C GLU A 90 5.70 -21.29 -10.87
N GLU A 91 6.00 -20.20 -10.17
CA GLU A 91 6.25 -20.16 -8.73
C GLU A 91 4.97 -20.03 -7.90
N ILE A 92 3.85 -19.73 -8.54
CA ILE A 92 2.57 -19.50 -7.87
C ILE A 92 1.86 -20.83 -7.61
N ASP A 93 1.57 -21.10 -6.34
CA ASP A 93 0.80 -22.26 -5.91
C ASP A 93 -0.71 -21.97 -5.99
N THR A 94 -1.19 -20.96 -5.26
CA THR A 94 -2.62 -20.64 -5.18
C THR A 94 -2.88 -19.15 -5.31
N ILE A 95 -4.05 -18.82 -5.89
CA ILE A 95 -4.59 -17.47 -5.93
C ILE A 95 -5.96 -17.52 -5.26
N GLU A 96 -6.09 -16.84 -4.12
CA GLU A 96 -7.30 -16.87 -3.28
C GLU A 96 -7.88 -15.46 -3.11
N GLU A 97 -9.19 -15.41 -2.98
CA GLU A 97 -9.87 -14.19 -2.54
C GLU A 97 -9.69 -14.02 -1.03
N ALA A 98 -9.33 -12.81 -0.61
CA ALA A 98 -9.16 -12.46 0.79
C ALA A 98 -9.73 -11.07 1.07
N ASN A 99 -9.99 -10.78 2.34
CA ASN A 99 -10.33 -9.44 2.78
C ASN A 99 -9.20 -8.89 3.64
N ILE A 100 -8.63 -7.76 3.23
CA ILE A 100 -7.61 -7.06 3.99
C ILE A 100 -8.20 -5.74 4.45
N MET A 101 -8.28 -5.55 5.76
CA MET A 101 -8.87 -4.33 6.36
C MET A 101 -10.26 -4.00 5.77
N ARG A 102 -11.12 -5.00 5.61
CA ARG A 102 -12.47 -4.90 5.01
C ARG A 102 -12.48 -4.58 3.51
N ASN A 103 -11.34 -4.55 2.84
CA ASN A 103 -11.26 -4.37 1.40
C ASN A 103 -11.05 -5.73 0.70
N PRO A 104 -11.78 -6.00 -0.39
CA PRO A 104 -11.56 -7.21 -1.16
C PRO A 104 -10.17 -7.19 -1.78
N ALA A 105 -9.44 -8.29 -1.61
CA ALA A 105 -8.08 -8.46 -2.10
C ALA A 105 -7.87 -9.85 -2.67
N LEU A 106 -6.79 -10.01 -3.42
CA LEU A 106 -6.29 -11.29 -3.90
C LEU A 106 -5.01 -11.64 -3.14
N ARG A 107 -5.00 -12.82 -2.55
CA ARG A 107 -3.81 -13.40 -1.93
C ARG A 107 -3.17 -14.39 -2.89
N ILE A 108 -1.96 -14.10 -3.29
CA ILE A 108 -1.19 -14.93 -4.20
C ILE A 108 -0.06 -15.57 -3.40
N LYS A 109 -0.12 -16.90 -3.27
CA LYS A 109 0.87 -17.70 -2.54
C LYS A 109 1.78 -18.40 -3.51
N ALA A 110 3.08 -18.31 -3.27
CA ALA A 110 4.08 -19.10 -3.94
C ALA A 110 4.36 -20.43 -3.21
N PHE A 111 4.95 -21.39 -3.91
CA PHE A 111 5.35 -22.67 -3.32
C PHE A 111 6.40 -22.54 -2.21
N ASP A 112 7.22 -21.48 -2.25
CA ASP A 112 8.25 -21.19 -1.24
C ASP A 112 7.72 -20.49 0.02
N GLY A 113 6.41 -20.18 0.08
CA GLY A 113 5.77 -19.47 1.17
C GLY A 113 5.68 -17.95 1.00
N ASN A 114 6.29 -17.37 -0.03
CA ASN A 114 6.12 -15.95 -0.33
C ASN A 114 4.68 -15.63 -0.73
N GLU A 115 4.19 -14.50 -0.26
CA GLU A 115 2.84 -14.02 -0.55
C GLU A 115 2.86 -12.62 -1.13
N ILE A 116 1.99 -12.37 -2.11
CA ILE A 116 1.69 -11.05 -2.64
C ILE A 116 0.19 -10.79 -2.46
N HIS A 117 -0.14 -9.59 -1.98
CA HIS A 117 -1.52 -9.14 -1.85
C HIS A 117 -1.79 -8.03 -2.86
N LEU A 118 -2.82 -8.21 -3.67
CA LEU A 118 -3.28 -7.25 -4.67
C LEU A 118 -4.72 -6.84 -4.39
N ASP A 119 -5.06 -5.61 -4.75
CA ASP A 119 -6.46 -5.18 -4.70
C ASP A 119 -7.30 -5.99 -5.69
N LYS A 120 -8.45 -6.50 -5.24
CA LYS A 120 -9.38 -7.20 -6.10
C LYS A 120 -10.14 -6.21 -6.98
N ARG A 121 -9.55 -5.83 -8.11
CA ARG A 121 -10.19 -5.00 -9.14
C ARG A 121 -10.41 -5.81 -10.40
N LYS A 122 -11.51 -5.56 -11.10
CA LYS A 122 -11.86 -6.27 -12.35
C LYS A 122 -10.71 -6.35 -13.37
N PRO A 123 -9.97 -5.26 -13.67
CA PRO A 123 -8.84 -5.33 -14.60
C PRO A 123 -7.70 -6.24 -14.13
N ILE A 124 -7.39 -6.24 -12.83
CA ILE A 124 -6.36 -7.09 -12.24
C ILE A 124 -6.77 -8.57 -12.32
N VAL A 125 -8.00 -8.88 -11.92
CA VAL A 125 -8.55 -10.24 -12.01
C VAL A 125 -8.49 -10.75 -13.44
N LYS A 126 -8.95 -9.94 -14.40
CA LYS A 126 -8.94 -10.28 -15.81
C LYS A 126 -7.52 -10.52 -16.36
N ALA A 127 -6.56 -9.68 -15.98
CA ALA A 127 -5.17 -9.87 -16.39
C ALA A 127 -4.57 -11.16 -15.82
N ILE A 128 -4.84 -11.48 -14.56
CA ILE A 128 -4.39 -12.72 -13.93
C ILE A 128 -4.99 -13.95 -14.63
N GLU A 129 -6.27 -13.93 -14.92
CA GLU A 129 -6.94 -15.04 -15.63
C GLU A 129 -6.36 -15.26 -17.04
N ILE A 130 -6.06 -14.18 -17.76
CA ILE A 130 -5.48 -14.26 -19.11
C ILE A 130 -4.08 -14.88 -19.10
N TYR A 131 -3.21 -14.43 -18.20
CA TYR A 131 -1.79 -14.83 -18.21
C TYR A 131 -1.50 -16.07 -17.39
N SER A 132 -2.19 -16.28 -16.26
CA SER A 132 -1.89 -17.41 -15.37
C SER A 132 -2.52 -18.71 -15.82
N GLN A 133 -3.62 -18.67 -16.56
CA GLN A 133 -4.49 -19.81 -16.85
C GLN A 133 -4.96 -20.57 -15.60
N LYS A 134 -4.79 -19.96 -14.43
CA LYS A 134 -5.22 -20.50 -13.13
C LYS A 134 -6.56 -19.88 -12.71
N LYS A 135 -7.41 -20.69 -12.12
CA LYS A 135 -8.65 -20.21 -11.53
C LYS A 135 -8.37 -19.57 -10.17
N ILE A 136 -9.02 -18.43 -9.93
CA ILE A 136 -9.04 -17.78 -8.62
C ILE A 136 -10.03 -18.51 -7.73
N LYS A 137 -9.55 -18.94 -6.60
CA LYS A 137 -10.36 -19.61 -5.57
C LYS A 137 -11.02 -18.62 -4.62
#